data_9f83f185db00498ec37984207d41fac5
#
_entry.id   9f83f185db00498ec37984207d41fac5
#
_cell.length_a   1.000
_cell.length_b   1.000
_cell.length_c   1.000
_cell.angle_alpha   90.00
_cell.angle_beta   90.00
_cell.angle_gamma   90.00
#
_symmetry.space_group_name_H-M   'P 1'
#
loop_
_entity.id
_entity.type
_entity.pdbx_description
1 polymer ?
#
loop_
_entity_poly.entity_id
_entity_poly.type
_entity_poly.pdbx_seq_one_letter_code
_entity_poly.pdbx_strand_id
1 'polypeptide(L)'
;MKRTIPLLLALIFVLALAPAVRADVIFEPQDSFFWEHRGECQYLSRTYYADGPDRVAVVYRSPESSAVVERVKNGDELWISYTYEDKNGISWGYCENYEEDWAGWVPMDYLLLKYDYICFQEEFGGRIQDQAGEVTASGGEIRFWNYPGSVDAVEFAVESDYSPEYEAVFTDDAGRNWGYIGYHMGMRNVWVCLDDPSADYRTLYTEAAPQTVTHPVKEQGTAPIEIKPAGPGMGTILSVVCVLAILSGGFLWITRKKK
;
A
#
# COMPACT_ATOMS: atom_id res chain seq x y z
N MET A 1 28.21 -22.85 -34.09
CA MET A 1 27.14 -21.83 -34.19
C MET A 1 25.70 -22.37 -34.10
N LYS A 2 25.36 -23.59 -34.54
CA LYS A 2 23.96 -24.13 -34.51
C LYS A 2 23.42 -24.49 -33.11
N ARG A 3 24.22 -24.55 -32.05
CA ARG A 3 23.80 -24.94 -30.67
C ARG A 3 23.60 -23.77 -29.71
N THR A 4 24.04 -22.57 -30.07
CA THR A 4 23.91 -21.36 -29.24
C THR A 4 22.56 -20.69 -29.38
N ILE A 5 21.90 -20.83 -30.54
CA ILE A 5 20.58 -20.21 -30.81
C ILE A 5 19.47 -20.73 -29.87
N PRO A 6 19.30 -22.05 -29.64
CA PRO A 6 18.24 -22.52 -28.73
C PRO A 6 18.52 -22.14 -27.26
N LEU A 7 19.79 -22.02 -26.87
CA LEU A 7 20.13 -21.57 -25.51
C LEU A 7 19.81 -20.08 -25.30
N LEU A 8 20.06 -19.26 -26.31
CA LEU A 8 19.72 -17.82 -26.29
C LEU A 8 18.20 -17.61 -26.26
N LEU A 9 17.45 -18.38 -27.06
CA LEU A 9 15.98 -18.34 -27.05
C LEU A 9 15.39 -18.79 -25.72
N ALA A 10 15.94 -19.84 -25.10
CA ALA A 10 15.51 -20.28 -23.77
C ALA A 10 15.79 -19.21 -22.70
N LEU A 11 16.92 -18.53 -22.76
CA LEU A 11 17.26 -17.43 -21.84
C LEU A 11 16.31 -16.24 -22.00
N ILE A 12 16.01 -15.84 -23.24
CA ILE A 12 15.04 -14.78 -23.55
C ILE A 12 13.66 -15.15 -23.01
N PHE A 13 13.24 -16.39 -23.18
CA PHE A 13 11.94 -16.87 -22.70
C PHE A 13 11.86 -16.88 -21.17
N VAL A 14 12.93 -17.26 -20.46
CA VAL A 14 12.99 -17.20 -18.99
C VAL A 14 12.94 -15.75 -18.50
N LEU A 15 13.63 -14.81 -19.17
CA LEU A 15 13.59 -13.39 -18.83
C LEU A 15 12.22 -12.75 -19.13
N ALA A 16 11.52 -13.20 -20.16
CA ALA A 16 10.18 -12.73 -20.48
C ALA A 16 9.09 -13.24 -19.51
N LEU A 17 9.36 -14.35 -18.79
CA LEU A 17 8.46 -14.90 -17.77
C LEU A 17 8.79 -14.42 -16.35
N ALA A 18 9.84 -13.60 -16.19
CA ALA A 18 10.14 -13.01 -14.89
C ALA A 18 8.97 -12.10 -14.48
N PRO A 19 8.36 -12.31 -13.30
CA PRO A 19 7.33 -11.40 -12.81
C PRO A 19 7.95 -10.01 -12.72
N ALA A 20 7.21 -9.00 -13.19
CA ALA A 20 7.62 -7.62 -13.02
C ALA A 20 7.73 -7.33 -11.53
N VAL A 21 8.95 -7.20 -11.03
CA VAL A 21 9.19 -6.76 -9.64
C VAL A 21 8.79 -5.31 -9.59
N ARG A 22 7.67 -5.02 -8.96
CA ARG A 22 7.25 -3.66 -8.65
C ARG A 22 8.07 -3.21 -7.44
N ALA A 23 9.11 -2.41 -7.67
CA ALA A 23 9.87 -1.78 -6.60
C ALA A 23 9.19 -0.45 -6.26
N ASP A 24 8.81 -0.29 -5.01
CA ASP A 24 8.42 1.01 -4.46
C ASP A 24 9.67 1.77 -4.05
N VAL A 25 9.71 3.05 -4.34
CA VAL A 25 10.82 3.90 -3.87
C VAL A 25 10.41 4.42 -2.49
N ILE A 26 10.98 3.84 -1.45
CA ILE A 26 10.85 4.35 -0.10
C ILE A 26 11.85 5.49 0.05
N PHE A 27 11.37 6.71 0.27
CA PHE A 27 12.22 7.85 0.58
C PHE A 27 12.66 7.77 2.03
N GLU A 28 13.99 7.69 2.23
CA GLU A 28 14.58 7.70 3.56
C GLU A 28 14.80 9.14 4.04
N PRO A 29 14.56 9.44 5.34
CA PRO A 29 14.76 10.76 5.91
C PRO A 29 16.16 11.32 5.72
N GLN A 30 16.27 12.62 5.47
CA GLN A 30 17.55 13.36 5.44
C GLN A 30 17.94 13.81 6.87
N ASP A 31 17.88 12.89 7.81
CA ASP A 31 18.03 13.13 9.24
C ASP A 31 19.23 12.35 9.80
N SER A 32 20.11 13.01 10.56
CA SER A 32 21.33 12.37 11.09
C SER A 32 21.03 11.29 12.11
N PHE A 33 20.02 11.51 12.98
CA PHE A 33 19.62 10.51 13.96
C PHE A 33 19.06 9.27 13.28
N PHE A 34 18.22 9.44 12.25
CA PHE A 34 17.71 8.33 11.46
C PHE A 34 18.86 7.49 10.88
N TRP A 35 19.87 8.11 10.31
CA TRP A 35 20.99 7.38 9.70
C TRP A 35 21.88 6.65 10.73
N GLU A 36 22.05 7.23 11.92
CA GLU A 36 22.76 6.58 13.01
C GLU A 36 22.00 5.36 13.56
N HIS A 37 20.67 5.40 13.57
CA HIS A 37 19.77 4.38 14.09
C HIS A 37 18.96 3.64 13.00
N ARG A 38 19.39 3.70 11.74
CA ARG A 38 18.64 3.16 10.60
C ARG A 38 18.20 1.70 10.77
N GLY A 39 19.03 0.88 11.41
CA GLY A 39 18.73 -0.53 11.68
C GLY A 39 17.68 -0.78 12.77
N GLU A 40 17.35 0.25 13.54
CA GLU A 40 16.38 0.23 14.64
C GLU A 40 15.08 0.94 14.25
N CYS A 41 15.10 1.75 13.18
CA CYS A 41 13.93 2.43 12.66
C CYS A 41 13.06 1.48 11.83
N GLN A 42 11.75 1.61 11.96
CA GLN A 42 10.76 0.83 11.22
C GLN A 42 9.95 1.75 10.31
N TYR A 43 9.78 1.34 9.06
CA TYR A 43 8.93 2.06 8.10
C TYR A 43 7.47 1.92 8.46
N LEU A 44 6.72 3.04 8.53
CA LEU A 44 5.32 3.07 8.91
C LEU A 44 4.41 3.66 7.81
N SER A 45 4.68 4.90 7.36
CA SER A 45 3.93 5.60 6.29
C SER A 45 2.42 5.71 6.55
N ARG A 46 2.04 6.31 7.69
CA ARG A 46 0.63 6.53 8.07
C ARG A 46 0.40 7.95 8.58
N THR A 47 -0.82 8.42 8.46
CA THR A 47 -1.23 9.75 8.92
C THR A 47 -1.85 9.66 10.32
N TYR A 48 -1.52 10.63 11.15
CA TYR A 48 -2.02 10.78 12.52
C TYR A 48 -2.53 12.19 12.73
N TYR A 49 -3.40 12.37 13.72
CA TYR A 49 -3.74 13.68 14.27
C TYR A 49 -2.89 13.95 15.50
N ALA A 50 -2.36 15.16 15.61
CA ALA A 50 -1.70 15.61 16.81
C ALA A 50 -2.69 15.62 17.99
N ASP A 51 -2.29 15.08 19.15
CA ASP A 51 -3.05 15.01 20.41
C ASP A 51 -2.13 15.10 21.62
N GLY A 52 -1.20 16.04 21.58
CA GLY A 52 -0.25 16.25 22.67
C GLY A 52 -0.83 16.98 23.86
N PRO A 53 -0.11 16.99 25.01
CA PRO A 53 -0.45 17.78 26.18
C PRO A 53 -0.44 19.28 25.84
N ASP A 54 -1.21 20.05 26.59
CA ASP A 54 -1.33 21.52 26.40
C ASP A 54 -1.82 21.91 24.99
N ARG A 55 -2.55 21.02 24.31
CA ARG A 55 -3.13 21.18 22.98
C ARG A 55 -2.09 21.28 21.84
N VAL A 56 -0.91 20.77 22.04
CA VAL A 56 0.13 20.71 21.02
C VAL A 56 0.94 19.41 21.10
N ALA A 57 1.23 18.79 19.96
CA ALA A 57 2.27 17.79 19.85
C ALA A 57 3.60 18.48 19.55
N VAL A 58 4.59 18.25 20.38
CA VAL A 58 5.92 18.87 20.23
C VAL A 58 6.80 17.99 19.39
N VAL A 59 7.33 18.55 18.30
CA VAL A 59 8.30 17.89 17.43
C VAL A 59 9.71 18.30 17.87
N TYR A 60 10.55 17.33 18.10
CA TYR A 60 11.93 17.49 18.53
C TYR A 60 12.91 17.19 17.40
N ARG A 61 14.12 17.69 17.49
CA ARG A 61 15.18 17.44 16.51
C ARG A 61 15.59 15.96 16.46
N SER A 62 15.53 15.27 17.58
CA SER A 62 15.73 13.81 17.69
C SER A 62 15.11 13.30 18.99
N PRO A 63 14.88 11.99 19.15
CA PRO A 63 14.34 11.38 20.37
C PRO A 63 15.10 11.71 21.65
N GLU A 64 16.39 11.95 21.56
CA GLU A 64 17.23 12.28 22.71
C GLU A 64 17.44 13.80 22.92
N SER A 65 16.87 14.63 22.04
CA SER A 65 17.07 16.08 22.05
C SER A 65 15.95 16.79 22.79
N SER A 66 16.31 17.84 23.55
CA SER A 66 15.36 18.82 24.08
C SER A 66 15.11 19.98 23.10
N ALA A 67 15.79 19.99 21.95
CA ALA A 67 15.64 21.04 20.97
C ALA A 67 14.31 20.88 20.21
N VAL A 68 13.39 21.80 20.44
CA VAL A 68 12.10 21.83 19.75
C VAL A 68 12.30 22.35 18.35
N VAL A 69 11.73 21.66 17.38
CA VAL A 69 11.66 22.04 15.97
C VAL A 69 10.35 22.75 15.70
N GLU A 70 9.22 22.11 16.09
CA GLU A 70 7.89 22.63 15.81
C GLU A 70 6.89 22.27 16.93
N ARG A 71 5.77 22.93 16.97
CA ARG A 71 4.63 22.70 17.87
C ARG A 71 3.35 22.58 17.07
N VAL A 72 2.99 21.36 16.75
CA VAL A 72 1.83 21.05 15.95
C VAL A 72 0.57 21.09 16.81
N LYS A 73 -0.42 21.84 16.39
CA LYS A 73 -1.67 22.00 17.12
C LYS A 73 -2.48 20.72 17.11
N ASN A 74 -3.12 20.38 18.24
CA ASN A 74 -3.99 19.21 18.31
C ASN A 74 -5.12 19.27 17.27
N GLY A 75 -5.29 18.16 16.55
CA GLY A 75 -6.22 18.01 15.43
C GLY A 75 -5.60 18.24 14.06
N ASP A 76 -4.39 18.83 14.00
CA ASP A 76 -3.67 18.96 12.72
C ASP A 76 -3.04 17.59 12.34
N GLU A 77 -2.95 17.33 11.05
CA GLU A 77 -2.44 16.06 10.53
C GLU A 77 -0.91 16.02 10.46
N LEU A 78 -0.36 14.88 10.82
CA LEU A 78 1.06 14.55 10.71
C LEU A 78 1.21 13.22 9.97
N TRP A 79 1.99 13.23 8.89
CA TRP A 79 2.39 11.99 8.25
C TRP A 79 3.67 11.45 8.90
N ILE A 80 3.58 10.23 9.42
CA ILE A 80 4.69 9.54 10.07
C ILE A 80 5.26 8.52 9.11
N SER A 81 6.50 8.75 8.68
CA SER A 81 7.17 7.87 7.72
C SER A 81 7.92 6.72 8.37
N TYR A 82 8.51 6.94 9.55
CA TYR A 82 9.25 5.94 10.31
C TYR A 82 8.97 6.05 11.80
N THR A 83 9.15 4.94 12.51
CA THR A 83 9.14 4.89 13.98
C THR A 83 10.48 4.40 14.52
N TYR A 84 10.78 4.82 15.75
CA TYR A 84 11.94 4.40 16.54
C TYR A 84 11.51 4.22 18.00
N GLU A 85 11.93 3.14 18.65
CA GLU A 85 11.73 2.93 20.08
C GLU A 85 13.03 3.24 20.83
N ASP A 86 12.98 4.18 21.77
CA ASP A 86 14.14 4.54 22.56
C ASP A 86 14.41 3.50 23.68
N LYS A 87 15.56 3.63 24.35
CA LYS A 87 15.98 2.75 25.47
C LYS A 87 15.03 2.73 26.68
N ASN A 88 14.11 3.69 26.76
CA ASN A 88 13.11 3.78 27.82
C ASN A 88 11.77 3.16 27.37
N GLY A 89 11.68 2.66 26.16
CA GLY A 89 10.46 2.11 25.57
C GLY A 89 9.49 3.17 25.08
N ILE A 90 9.94 4.40 24.86
CA ILE A 90 9.13 5.46 24.25
C ILE A 90 9.23 5.31 22.75
N SER A 91 8.07 5.20 22.09
CA SER A 91 7.99 5.18 20.64
C SER A 91 7.96 6.60 20.07
N TRP A 92 8.77 6.85 19.07
CA TRP A 92 8.91 8.12 18.38
C TRP A 92 8.56 7.98 16.91
N GLY A 93 7.86 8.95 16.35
CA GLY A 93 7.54 9.04 14.94
C GLY A 93 8.34 10.12 14.24
N TYR A 94 8.94 9.80 13.10
CA TYR A 94 9.57 10.81 12.24
C TYR A 94 8.52 11.42 11.31
N CYS A 95 8.44 12.74 11.34
CA CYS A 95 7.57 13.54 10.50
C CYS A 95 8.31 14.69 9.84
N GLU A 96 7.81 15.14 8.71
CA GLU A 96 8.36 16.25 7.94
C GLU A 96 7.24 17.05 7.27
N ASN A 97 7.45 18.35 7.14
CA ASN A 97 6.59 19.25 6.40
C ASN A 97 7.44 20.03 5.40
N TYR A 98 7.32 19.67 4.12
CA TYR A 98 8.09 20.30 3.03
C TYR A 98 7.63 21.72 2.72
N GLU A 99 6.38 22.07 3.01
CA GLU A 99 5.86 23.41 2.75
C GLU A 99 6.41 24.43 3.75
N GLU A 100 6.60 24.02 5.00
CA GLU A 100 7.10 24.85 6.09
C GLU A 100 8.60 24.62 6.40
N ASP A 101 9.24 23.72 5.65
CA ASP A 101 10.68 23.40 5.72
C ASP A 101 11.15 22.94 7.13
N TRP A 102 10.41 22.02 7.73
CA TRP A 102 10.83 21.40 8.98
C TRP A 102 10.68 19.87 8.97
N ALA A 103 11.51 19.21 9.75
CA ALA A 103 11.46 17.77 10.00
C ALA A 103 11.95 17.43 11.41
N GLY A 104 11.42 16.35 11.97
CA GLY A 104 11.83 15.94 13.31
C GLY A 104 11.04 14.75 13.85
N TRP A 105 11.13 14.55 15.14
CA TRP A 105 10.61 13.41 15.86
C TRP A 105 9.57 13.82 16.89
N VAL A 106 8.46 13.11 16.93
CA VAL A 106 7.35 13.34 17.87
C VAL A 106 7.06 12.06 18.65
N PRO A 107 6.82 12.15 19.99
CA PRO A 107 6.35 10.97 20.72
C PRO A 107 5.04 10.43 20.15
N MET A 108 4.98 9.14 19.85
CA MET A 108 3.77 8.53 19.31
C MET A 108 2.57 8.58 20.29
N ASP A 109 2.82 8.67 21.59
CA ASP A 109 1.79 8.88 22.63
C ASP A 109 1.06 10.24 22.49
N TYR A 110 1.59 11.17 21.69
CA TYR A 110 0.97 12.46 21.38
C TYR A 110 0.22 12.47 20.06
N LEU A 111 -0.07 11.30 19.54
CA LEU A 111 -0.70 11.14 18.23
C LEU A 111 -1.90 10.18 18.31
N LEU A 112 -2.94 10.50 17.55
CA LEU A 112 -4.07 9.62 17.29
C LEU A 112 -4.03 9.16 15.83
N LEU A 113 -4.07 7.86 15.60
CA LEU A 113 -4.06 7.31 14.26
C LEU A 113 -5.30 7.80 13.49
N LYS A 114 -5.09 8.41 12.31
CA LYS A 114 -6.17 8.66 11.36
C LYS A 114 -6.60 7.34 10.74
N TYR A 115 -7.90 7.07 10.74
CA TYR A 115 -8.44 5.86 10.13
C TYR A 115 -8.11 5.85 8.62
N ASP A 116 -7.53 4.76 8.15
CA ASP A 116 -7.07 4.62 6.78
C ASP A 116 -7.48 3.24 6.19
N TYR A 117 -7.00 2.93 4.99
CA TYR A 117 -7.30 1.68 4.32
C TYR A 117 -6.78 0.44 5.09
N ILE A 118 -5.70 0.59 5.87
CA ILE A 118 -5.16 -0.52 6.69
C ILE A 118 -6.15 -0.82 7.82
N CYS A 119 -6.63 0.22 8.53
CA CYS A 119 -7.67 0.06 9.54
C CYS A 119 -8.92 -0.60 8.95
N PHE A 120 -9.33 -0.16 7.77
CA PHE A 120 -10.47 -0.75 7.07
C PHE A 120 -10.24 -2.25 6.76
N GLN A 121 -9.07 -2.62 6.28
CA GLN A 121 -8.74 -4.01 6.00
C GLN A 121 -8.66 -4.87 7.28
N GLU A 122 -8.12 -4.33 8.37
CA GLU A 122 -8.08 -5.01 9.66
C GLU A 122 -9.50 -5.27 10.21
N GLU A 123 -10.39 -4.28 10.08
CA GLU A 123 -11.77 -4.36 10.58
C GLU A 123 -12.67 -5.24 9.70
N PHE A 124 -12.58 -5.07 8.39
CA PHE A 124 -13.50 -5.68 7.44
C PHE A 124 -12.87 -6.76 6.55
N GLY A 125 -11.59 -7.10 6.72
CA GLY A 125 -10.89 -8.08 5.89
C GLY A 125 -11.58 -9.42 5.77
N GLY A 126 -12.25 -9.88 6.83
CA GLY A 126 -13.04 -11.13 6.81
C GLY A 126 -14.33 -11.06 5.96
N ARG A 127 -14.74 -9.86 5.52
CA ARG A 127 -15.90 -9.64 4.64
C ARG A 127 -15.49 -9.38 3.19
N ILE A 128 -14.21 -9.16 2.93
CA ILE A 128 -13.66 -8.96 1.59
C ILE A 128 -13.58 -10.31 0.90
N GLN A 129 -14.13 -10.41 -0.29
CA GLN A 129 -14.19 -11.65 -1.08
C GLN A 129 -13.27 -11.54 -2.30
N ASP A 130 -12.46 -12.55 -2.54
CA ASP A 130 -11.65 -12.66 -3.75
C ASP A 130 -12.56 -12.83 -4.96
N GLN A 131 -12.81 -11.75 -5.65
CA GLN A 131 -13.65 -11.73 -6.86
C GLN A 131 -13.09 -10.68 -7.81
N ALA A 132 -12.52 -11.11 -8.90
CA ALA A 132 -12.02 -10.22 -9.94
C ALA A 132 -13.11 -9.86 -10.96
N GLY A 133 -12.98 -8.68 -11.55
CA GLY A 133 -13.84 -8.19 -12.62
C GLY A 133 -13.38 -6.85 -13.14
N GLU A 134 -14.19 -6.26 -14.00
CA GLU A 134 -13.96 -4.94 -14.61
C GLU A 134 -15.01 -3.95 -14.11
N VAL A 135 -14.58 -2.71 -13.86
CA VAL A 135 -15.53 -1.63 -13.54
C VAL A 135 -16.21 -1.17 -14.83
N THR A 136 -17.54 -1.24 -14.85
CA THR A 136 -18.31 -0.74 -15.98
C THR A 136 -18.89 0.62 -15.64
N ALA A 137 -18.34 1.67 -16.24
CA ALA A 137 -18.91 3.03 -16.12
C ALA A 137 -19.82 3.27 -17.32
N SER A 138 -21.09 3.56 -17.06
CA SER A 138 -22.05 3.95 -18.11
C SER A 138 -22.01 5.46 -18.35
N GLY A 139 -20.90 5.94 -18.94
CA GLY A 139 -20.78 7.32 -19.41
C GLY A 139 -20.55 8.35 -18.30
N GLY A 140 -19.35 8.39 -17.72
CA GLY A 140 -18.98 9.33 -16.67
C GLY A 140 -17.57 9.08 -16.14
N GLU A 141 -17.15 9.92 -15.22
CA GLU A 141 -15.90 9.76 -14.49
C GLU A 141 -16.01 8.61 -13.50
N ILE A 142 -14.94 7.83 -13.35
CA ILE A 142 -14.83 6.83 -12.27
C ILE A 142 -14.14 7.50 -11.11
N ARG A 143 -14.76 7.41 -9.91
CA ARG A 143 -14.22 7.96 -8.66
C ARG A 143 -13.61 6.86 -7.81
N PHE A 144 -12.39 7.10 -7.37
CA PHE A 144 -11.65 6.19 -6.50
C PHE A 144 -11.66 6.71 -5.06
N TRP A 145 -11.65 5.79 -4.12
CA TRP A 145 -11.75 6.04 -2.69
C TRP A 145 -10.64 5.30 -1.96
N ASN A 146 -10.13 5.84 -0.87
CA ASN A 146 -9.12 5.16 -0.07
C ASN A 146 -9.67 3.87 0.57
N TYR A 147 -10.93 3.87 0.95
CA TYR A 147 -11.69 2.71 1.42
C TYR A 147 -13.20 3.00 1.33
N PRO A 148 -14.06 1.99 1.32
CA PRO A 148 -15.51 2.15 1.40
C PRO A 148 -15.92 2.93 2.65
N GLY A 149 -16.58 4.08 2.46
CA GLY A 149 -16.92 4.98 3.56
C GLY A 149 -15.91 6.11 3.81
N SER A 150 -14.81 6.16 3.07
CA SER A 150 -13.89 7.29 3.15
C SER A 150 -14.52 8.57 2.63
N VAL A 151 -14.25 9.68 3.33
CA VAL A 151 -14.55 11.05 2.84
C VAL A 151 -13.42 11.57 1.94
N ASP A 152 -12.26 10.94 2.02
CA ASP A 152 -11.09 11.27 1.20
C ASP A 152 -11.21 10.50 -0.14
N ALA A 153 -11.81 11.16 -1.13
CA ALA A 153 -11.71 10.71 -2.50
C ALA A 153 -10.27 10.85 -2.97
N VAL A 154 -9.77 9.84 -3.64
CA VAL A 154 -8.56 10.01 -4.44
C VAL A 154 -8.97 10.88 -5.62
N GLU A 155 -8.44 12.11 -5.71
CA GLU A 155 -8.79 13.09 -6.74
C GLU A 155 -8.26 12.67 -8.12
N PHE A 156 -8.69 11.52 -8.59
CA PHE A 156 -8.33 11.04 -9.90
C PHE A 156 -9.55 10.42 -10.56
N ALA A 157 -10.20 11.19 -11.42
CA ALA A 157 -11.27 10.70 -12.26
C ALA A 157 -10.67 10.20 -13.58
N VAL A 158 -11.00 8.97 -13.96
CA VAL A 158 -10.65 8.42 -15.25
C VAL A 158 -11.84 8.56 -16.18
N GLU A 159 -11.60 9.03 -17.41
CA GLU A 159 -12.64 9.12 -18.43
C GLU A 159 -13.23 7.73 -18.75
N SER A 160 -14.49 7.71 -19.12
CA SER A 160 -15.39 6.53 -19.17
C SER A 160 -15.06 5.46 -20.21
N ASP A 161 -14.06 5.63 -21.05
CA ASP A 161 -13.63 4.65 -22.04
C ASP A 161 -12.57 3.67 -21.51
N TYR A 162 -12.17 3.84 -20.25
CA TYR A 162 -11.25 2.96 -19.55
C TYR A 162 -11.98 2.18 -18.44
N SER A 163 -11.88 0.85 -18.49
CA SER A 163 -12.46 -0.07 -17.49
C SER A 163 -11.35 -0.64 -16.59
N PRO A 164 -11.13 -0.06 -15.40
CA PRO A 164 -10.16 -0.63 -14.48
C PRO A 164 -10.59 -2.00 -13.96
N GLU A 165 -9.62 -2.90 -13.79
CA GLU A 165 -9.86 -4.23 -13.22
C GLU A 165 -9.80 -4.15 -11.68
N TYR A 166 -10.74 -4.82 -11.01
CA TYR A 166 -10.71 -5.02 -9.55
C TYR A 166 -10.40 -6.49 -9.22
N GLU A 167 -9.81 -6.71 -8.04
CA GLU A 167 -9.29 -7.99 -7.59
C GLU A 167 -10.15 -8.63 -6.48
N ALA A 168 -10.89 -7.81 -5.73
CA ALA A 168 -11.74 -8.26 -4.65
C ALA A 168 -12.99 -7.37 -4.50
N VAL A 169 -14.00 -7.87 -3.80
CA VAL A 169 -15.27 -7.17 -3.58
C VAL A 169 -15.58 -7.11 -2.08
N PHE A 170 -16.08 -5.97 -1.65
CA PHE A 170 -16.67 -5.74 -0.34
C PHE A 170 -18.09 -5.22 -0.49
N THR A 171 -19.06 -5.78 0.28
CA THR A 171 -20.40 -5.22 0.37
C THR A 171 -20.57 -4.48 1.69
N ASP A 172 -20.87 -3.19 1.60
CA ASP A 172 -21.08 -2.34 2.77
C ASP A 172 -22.44 -2.59 3.43
N ASP A 173 -22.69 -1.94 4.58
CA ASP A 173 -23.93 -2.14 5.34
C ASP A 173 -25.16 -1.53 4.65
N ALA A 174 -24.98 -0.68 3.65
CA ALA A 174 -26.06 -0.17 2.79
C ALA A 174 -26.34 -1.10 1.59
N GLY A 175 -25.59 -2.20 1.46
CA GLY A 175 -25.72 -3.18 0.39
C GLY A 175 -25.03 -2.81 -0.90
N ARG A 176 -24.16 -1.77 -0.89
CA ARG A 176 -23.39 -1.37 -2.08
C ARG A 176 -22.13 -2.24 -2.22
N ASN A 177 -21.82 -2.59 -3.46
CA ASN A 177 -20.65 -3.38 -3.79
C ASN A 177 -19.48 -2.46 -4.14
N TRP A 178 -18.34 -2.72 -3.55
CA TRP A 178 -17.10 -1.98 -3.75
C TRP A 178 -16.03 -2.91 -4.29
N GLY A 179 -15.40 -2.52 -5.40
CA GLY A 179 -14.29 -3.24 -6.00
C GLY A 179 -12.95 -2.71 -5.49
N TYR A 180 -12.10 -3.59 -5.03
CA TYR A 180 -10.73 -3.27 -4.61
C TYR A 180 -9.77 -3.33 -5.80
N ILE A 181 -8.94 -2.32 -5.94
CA ILE A 181 -7.93 -2.20 -6.98
C ILE A 181 -6.57 -2.00 -6.31
N GLY A 182 -5.72 -3.03 -6.33
CA GLY A 182 -4.41 -2.98 -5.68
C GLY A 182 -3.46 -1.97 -6.30
N TYR A 183 -3.52 -1.80 -7.63
CA TYR A 183 -2.73 -0.82 -8.36
C TYR A 183 -3.41 -0.33 -9.63
N HIS A 184 -3.50 0.99 -9.80
CA HIS A 184 -4.00 1.60 -11.03
C HIS A 184 -3.31 2.95 -11.29
N MET A 185 -2.57 3.07 -12.39
CA MET A 185 -1.94 4.31 -12.87
C MET A 185 -1.20 5.12 -11.79
N GLY A 186 -0.47 4.45 -10.91
CA GLY A 186 0.23 5.07 -9.78
C GLY A 186 -0.54 5.09 -8.45
N MET A 187 -1.86 4.92 -8.48
CA MET A 187 -2.67 4.75 -7.27
C MET A 187 -2.54 3.33 -6.74
N ARG A 188 -2.58 3.20 -5.42
CA ARG A 188 -2.51 1.91 -4.72
C ARG A 188 -3.62 1.79 -3.69
N ASN A 189 -4.10 0.56 -3.52
CA ASN A 189 -5.06 0.23 -2.48
C ASN A 189 -6.31 1.12 -2.54
N VAL A 190 -6.85 1.32 -3.75
CA VAL A 190 -8.03 2.15 -3.96
C VAL A 190 -9.29 1.30 -4.16
N TRP A 191 -10.43 1.89 -3.88
CA TRP A 191 -11.74 1.27 -4.01
C TRP A 191 -12.63 2.05 -4.97
N VAL A 192 -13.53 1.37 -5.63
CA VAL A 192 -14.55 1.97 -6.50
C VAL A 192 -15.91 1.36 -6.18
N CYS A 193 -16.97 2.17 -6.10
CA CYS A 193 -18.31 1.62 -5.99
C CYS A 193 -18.74 1.01 -7.32
N LEU A 194 -19.03 -0.28 -7.32
CA LEU A 194 -19.41 -1.01 -8.54
C LEU A 194 -20.86 -0.71 -8.96
N ASP A 195 -21.73 -0.35 -8.03
CA ASP A 195 -23.13 -0.04 -8.30
C ASP A 195 -23.30 1.35 -8.93
N ASP A 196 -22.45 2.31 -8.58
CA ASP A 196 -22.37 3.64 -9.20
C ASP A 196 -20.93 4.18 -9.11
N PRO A 197 -20.08 3.87 -10.09
CA PRO A 197 -18.68 4.28 -10.10
C PRO A 197 -18.44 5.79 -10.17
N SER A 198 -19.43 6.55 -10.61
CA SER A 198 -19.33 8.01 -10.78
C SER A 198 -19.84 8.82 -9.59
N ALA A 199 -20.58 8.19 -8.68
CA ALA A 199 -21.20 8.88 -7.56
C ALA A 199 -20.19 9.50 -6.60
N ASP A 200 -20.52 10.68 -6.13
CA ASP A 200 -19.76 11.35 -5.07
C ASP A 200 -20.31 10.97 -3.70
N TYR A 201 -19.67 10.03 -3.06
CA TYR A 201 -20.08 9.52 -1.75
C TYR A 201 -19.64 10.41 -0.57
N ARG A 202 -18.86 11.49 -0.79
CA ARG A 202 -18.44 12.42 0.28
C ARG A 202 -19.62 12.99 1.04
N THR A 203 -20.72 13.29 0.35
CA THR A 203 -21.92 13.85 0.96
C THR A 203 -22.61 12.89 1.94
N LEU A 204 -22.43 11.57 1.79
CA LEU A 204 -23.01 10.58 2.67
C LEU A 204 -22.24 10.41 3.99
N TYR A 205 -20.97 10.79 4.00
CA TYR A 205 -20.05 10.58 5.12
C TYR A 205 -19.61 11.88 5.81
N THR A 206 -19.98 13.05 5.27
CA THR A 206 -19.55 14.37 5.78
C THR A 206 -20.04 14.66 7.21
N GLU A 207 -21.04 13.95 7.70
CA GLU A 207 -21.56 14.08 9.08
C GLU A 207 -20.87 13.15 10.08
N ALA A 208 -20.07 12.18 9.63
CA ALA A 208 -19.29 11.35 10.52
C ALA A 208 -18.11 12.16 11.07
N ALA A 209 -17.97 12.19 12.40
CA ALA A 209 -16.75 12.73 13.02
C ALA A 209 -15.52 12.00 12.46
N PRO A 210 -14.36 12.67 12.35
CA PRO A 210 -13.14 12.03 11.89
C PRO A 210 -12.93 10.73 12.67
N GLN A 211 -12.84 9.61 11.95
CA GLN A 211 -12.58 8.33 12.58
C GLN A 211 -11.15 8.37 13.11
N THR A 212 -11.01 8.31 14.42
CA THR A 212 -9.72 8.20 15.08
C THR A 212 -9.64 6.85 15.78
N VAL A 213 -8.48 6.23 15.70
CA VAL A 213 -8.22 4.98 16.42
C VAL A 213 -7.33 5.31 17.61
N THR A 214 -7.89 5.18 18.81
CA THR A 214 -7.14 5.32 20.06
C THR A 214 -6.49 3.98 20.41
N HIS A 215 -5.41 3.63 19.76
CA HIS A 215 -4.60 2.50 20.20
C HIS A 215 -3.25 3.01 20.70
N PRO A 216 -2.78 2.55 21.86
CA PRO A 216 -1.36 2.65 22.14
C PRO A 216 -0.68 1.83 21.04
N VAL A 217 0.01 2.53 20.14
CA VAL A 217 0.67 1.92 19.00
C VAL A 217 1.83 1.08 19.50
N LYS A 218 1.56 -0.15 19.90
CA LYS A 218 2.51 -1.24 19.78
C LYS A 218 2.34 -1.83 18.39
N GLU A 219 2.47 -1.01 17.38
CA GLU A 219 2.55 -1.53 16.03
C GLU A 219 3.91 -2.20 15.89
N GLN A 220 3.91 -3.50 15.98
CA GLN A 220 4.90 -4.30 15.25
C GLN A 220 4.78 -3.84 13.81
N GLY A 221 5.89 -3.33 13.24
CA GLY A 221 5.94 -2.88 11.87
C GLY A 221 5.32 -3.92 10.94
N THR A 222 4.07 -3.74 10.65
CA THR A 222 3.42 -4.47 9.59
C THR A 222 3.91 -3.81 8.31
N ALA A 223 4.88 -4.48 7.68
CA ALA A 223 5.00 -4.34 6.24
C ALA A 223 3.57 -4.32 5.67
N PRO A 224 3.27 -3.47 4.65
CA PRO A 224 1.96 -3.44 4.01
C PRO A 224 1.49 -4.88 3.89
N ILE A 225 0.28 -5.19 4.37
CA ILE A 225 -0.26 -6.54 4.28
C ILE A 225 -0.18 -6.86 2.79
N GLU A 226 0.83 -7.63 2.42
CA GLU A 226 0.97 -8.12 1.07
C GLU A 226 -0.25 -9.01 0.89
N ILE A 227 -1.29 -8.48 0.25
CA ILE A 227 -2.35 -9.32 -0.29
C ILE A 227 -1.58 -10.27 -1.18
N LYS A 228 -1.39 -11.48 -0.68
CA LYS A 228 -0.58 -12.50 -1.32
C LYS A 228 -1.16 -12.63 -2.72
N PRO A 229 -0.43 -12.25 -3.78
CA PRO A 229 -0.97 -12.38 -5.12
C PRO A 229 -1.43 -13.82 -5.24
N ALA A 230 -2.66 -14.03 -5.69
CA ALA A 230 -3.23 -15.35 -5.88
C ALA A 230 -2.13 -16.20 -6.52
N GLY A 231 -1.70 -17.23 -5.79
CA GLY A 231 -0.54 -18.03 -6.21
C GLY A 231 -0.74 -18.42 -7.67
N PRO A 232 0.31 -18.53 -8.47
CA PRO A 232 0.21 -18.71 -9.91
C PRO A 232 -0.89 -19.72 -10.19
N GLY A 233 -1.97 -19.25 -10.83
CA GLY A 233 -3.15 -20.08 -11.06
C GLY A 233 -2.72 -21.40 -11.69
N MET A 234 -3.47 -22.47 -11.46
CA MET A 234 -3.16 -23.84 -11.92
C MET A 234 -2.72 -23.88 -13.40
N GLY A 235 -3.15 -22.89 -14.21
CA GLY A 235 -2.70 -22.67 -15.58
C GLY A 235 -1.22 -22.32 -15.71
N THR A 236 -0.66 -21.51 -14.80
CA THR A 236 0.75 -21.12 -14.84
C THR A 236 1.65 -22.29 -14.43
N ILE A 237 1.23 -23.11 -13.46
CA ILE A 237 1.95 -24.31 -13.05
C ILE A 237 1.94 -25.34 -14.19
N LEU A 238 0.79 -25.54 -14.88
CA LEU A 238 0.71 -26.43 -16.03
C LEU A 238 1.64 -26.00 -17.17
N SER A 239 1.73 -24.68 -17.44
CA SER A 239 2.59 -24.14 -18.48
C SER A 239 4.08 -24.40 -18.20
N VAL A 240 4.52 -24.24 -16.96
CA VAL A 240 5.93 -24.51 -16.57
C VAL A 240 6.24 -26.01 -16.66
N VAL A 241 5.32 -26.87 -16.25
CA VAL A 241 5.49 -28.32 -16.36
C VAL A 241 5.53 -28.78 -17.82
N CYS A 242 4.68 -28.25 -18.69
CA CYS A 242 4.70 -28.54 -20.11
C CYS A 242 6.01 -28.11 -20.80
N VAL A 243 6.55 -26.94 -20.45
CA VAL A 243 7.83 -26.45 -21.00
C VAL A 243 8.99 -27.35 -20.57
N LEU A 244 9.04 -27.77 -19.30
CA LEU A 244 10.06 -28.68 -18.79
C LEU A 244 9.96 -30.07 -19.45
N ALA A 245 8.75 -30.56 -19.72
CA ALA A 245 8.53 -31.84 -20.41
C ALA A 245 8.99 -31.79 -21.88
N ILE A 246 8.75 -30.69 -22.58
CA ILE A 246 9.19 -30.49 -23.97
C ILE A 246 10.73 -30.40 -24.06
N LEU A 247 11.36 -29.66 -23.12
CA LEU A 247 12.82 -29.53 -23.06
C LEU A 247 13.52 -30.86 -22.74
N SER A 248 12.97 -31.62 -21.81
CA SER A 248 13.50 -32.95 -21.45
C SER A 248 13.29 -34.00 -22.55
N GLY A 249 12.11 -33.99 -23.20
CA GLY A 249 11.80 -34.88 -24.34
C GLY A 249 12.66 -34.57 -25.56
N GLY A 250 12.91 -33.29 -25.86
CA GLY A 250 13.80 -32.87 -26.94
C GLY A 250 15.26 -33.29 -26.71
N PHE A 251 15.74 -33.27 -25.47
CA PHE A 251 17.09 -33.69 -25.13
C PHE A 251 17.28 -35.20 -25.32
N LEU A 252 16.30 -36.01 -24.91
CA LEU A 252 16.32 -37.47 -25.11
C LEU A 252 16.25 -37.89 -26.59
N TRP A 253 15.52 -37.15 -27.42
CA TRP A 253 15.44 -37.40 -28.86
C TRP A 253 16.74 -37.09 -29.60
N ILE A 254 17.44 -36.01 -29.21
CA ILE A 254 18.73 -35.63 -29.80
C ILE A 254 19.83 -36.61 -29.43
N THR A 255 19.80 -37.20 -28.23
CA THR A 255 20.80 -38.19 -27.79
C THR A 255 20.59 -39.58 -28.43
N ARG A 256 19.34 -39.96 -28.78
CA ARG A 256 19.04 -41.20 -29.48
C ARG A 256 19.45 -41.24 -30.94
N LYS A 257 19.58 -40.11 -31.63
CA LYS A 257 20.02 -40.04 -33.02
C LYS A 257 21.53 -40.09 -33.23
N LYS A 258 22.32 -40.29 -32.19
CA LYS A 258 23.80 -40.35 -32.23
C LYS A 258 24.36 -41.72 -31.88
N LYS A 259 23.57 -42.79 -31.93
CA LYS A 259 24.05 -44.18 -31.92
C LYS A 259 23.79 -44.85 -33.24
#